data_87de46eb53faa46ac4f9301da5b9094c
#
_entry.id   87de46eb53faa46ac4f9301da5b9094c
#
_cell.length_a   1.000
_cell.length_b   1.000
_cell.length_c   1.000
_cell.angle_alpha   90.00
_cell.angle_beta   90.00
_cell.angle_gamma   90.00
#
_symmetry.space_group_name_H-M   'P 1'
#
loop_
_entity.id
_entity.type
_entity.pdbx_description
1 polymer ?
#
loop_
_entity_poly.entity_id
_entity_poly.type
_entity_poly.pdbx_seq_one_letter_code
_entity_poly.pdbx_strand_id
1 'polypeptide(L)'
;MAYLLAYTKKGEGCYPDFNYPGHVGYNCDWEQAMHLALSEDGKNFTPLRNNTGILFAKASFEEDEFVGVTKTLVDPWICCGEDGIFYVLAVRRNQNAPDSKHVGCMMVFTSEDLVHYSEPVFVKLSEEEISRPRCRYDKECESYYVEWETASGRFCARTNNLKKIEKNESC
;
A
#
# COMPACT_ATOMS: atom_id res chain seq x y z
N MET A 1 12.78 0.90 22.53
CA MET A 1 11.93 1.58 21.51
C MET A 1 11.39 0.46 20.62
N ALA A 2 10.10 0.39 20.39
CA ALA A 2 9.55 -0.65 19.52
C ALA A 2 9.51 -0.15 18.07
N TYR A 3 9.80 -1.03 17.13
CA TYR A 3 9.77 -0.78 15.69
C TYR A 3 8.63 -1.58 15.08
N LEU A 4 7.81 -0.94 14.25
CA LEU A 4 6.74 -1.57 13.51
C LEU A 4 7.11 -1.62 12.02
N LEU A 5 6.99 -2.81 11.43
CA LEU A 5 7.19 -3.04 10.00
C LEU A 5 5.86 -3.41 9.35
N ALA A 6 5.49 -2.67 8.31
CA ALA A 6 4.47 -3.09 7.36
C ALA A 6 5.14 -3.73 6.15
N TYR A 7 4.62 -4.85 5.70
CA TYR A 7 5.16 -5.56 4.55
C TYR A 7 4.08 -6.35 3.82
N THR A 8 4.37 -6.74 2.60
CA THR A 8 3.57 -7.70 1.85
C THR A 8 4.30 -9.04 1.80
N LYS A 9 3.55 -10.10 1.77
CA LYS A 9 4.06 -11.46 1.66
C LYS A 9 3.45 -12.10 0.43
N LYS A 10 4.27 -12.77 -0.36
CA LYS A 10 3.78 -13.68 -1.39
C LYS A 10 3.09 -14.85 -0.72
N GLY A 11 1.95 -15.28 -1.27
CA GLY A 11 1.21 -16.40 -0.74
C GLY A 11 2.10 -17.66 -0.66
N GLU A 12 2.08 -18.33 0.48
CA GLU A 12 2.66 -19.67 0.59
C GLU A 12 1.66 -20.67 0.03
N GLY A 13 2.10 -21.57 -0.82
CA GLY A 13 1.28 -22.64 -1.32
C GLY A 13 0.56 -22.34 -2.63
N CYS A 14 1.25 -21.68 -3.55
CA CYS A 14 0.87 -21.83 -4.95
C CYS A 14 0.80 -23.32 -5.25
N TYR A 15 -0.41 -23.82 -5.44
CA TYR A 15 -0.62 -25.17 -5.91
C TYR A 15 -0.24 -25.19 -7.41
N PRO A 16 0.95 -25.66 -7.80
CA PRO A 16 1.34 -25.70 -9.21
C PRO A 16 0.40 -26.57 -10.04
N ASP A 17 -0.38 -27.41 -9.39
CA ASP A 17 -1.29 -28.38 -10.02
C ASP A 17 -2.68 -27.80 -10.34
N PHE A 18 -3.00 -26.55 -9.96
CA PHE A 18 -4.26 -25.90 -10.32
C PHE A 18 -4.21 -25.20 -11.69
N ASN A 19 -3.34 -25.58 -12.58
CA ASN A 19 -3.40 -25.22 -13.99
C ASN A 19 -4.50 -26.00 -14.74
N TYR A 20 -5.75 -25.83 -14.30
CA TYR A 20 -6.87 -26.26 -15.14
C TYR A 20 -7.02 -25.28 -16.31
N PRO A 21 -7.03 -25.76 -17.55
CA PRO A 21 -7.35 -24.90 -18.69
C PRO A 21 -8.74 -24.29 -18.48
N GLY A 22 -8.80 -22.97 -18.37
CA GLY A 22 -10.03 -22.22 -18.11
C GLY A 22 -10.28 -21.78 -16.67
N HIS A 23 -9.49 -22.20 -15.70
CA HIS A 23 -9.43 -21.53 -14.42
C HIS A 23 -8.45 -20.37 -14.50
N VAL A 24 -8.91 -19.19 -14.10
CA VAL A 24 -8.02 -18.10 -13.70
C VAL A 24 -7.23 -18.66 -12.53
N GLY A 25 -5.99 -19.07 -12.77
CA GLY A 25 -5.18 -19.70 -11.74
C GLY A 25 -5.03 -18.73 -10.56
N TYR A 26 -5.27 -19.22 -9.35
CA TYR A 26 -4.85 -18.53 -8.14
C TYR A 26 -3.33 -18.39 -8.19
N ASN A 27 -2.85 -17.27 -8.59
CA ASN A 27 -1.44 -16.96 -8.47
C ASN A 27 -1.24 -16.27 -7.13
N CYS A 28 -0.56 -16.93 -6.22
CA CYS A 28 -0.27 -16.42 -4.88
C CYS A 28 0.53 -15.10 -4.90
N ASP A 29 1.14 -14.75 -6.01
CA ASP A 29 1.77 -13.44 -6.20
C ASP A 29 0.73 -12.30 -6.23
N TRP A 30 -0.54 -12.61 -6.34
CA TRP A 30 -1.63 -11.66 -6.51
C TRP A 30 -2.48 -11.43 -5.27
N GLU A 31 -2.41 -12.32 -4.30
CA GLU A 31 -3.08 -12.18 -3.01
C GLU A 31 -2.18 -11.46 -2.00
N GLN A 32 -1.65 -10.30 -2.39
CA GLN A 32 -0.81 -9.56 -1.47
C GLN A 32 -1.68 -8.67 -0.58
N ALA A 33 -1.54 -8.88 0.70
CA ALA A 33 -2.10 -8.07 1.75
C ALA A 33 -0.99 -7.40 2.55
N MET A 34 -1.34 -6.37 3.31
CA MET A 34 -0.44 -5.84 4.32
C MET A 34 -0.39 -6.77 5.53
N HIS A 35 0.81 -7.07 5.98
CA HIS A 35 1.14 -7.75 7.23
C HIS A 35 1.88 -6.79 8.14
N LEU A 36 1.90 -7.10 9.44
CA LEU A 36 2.66 -6.37 10.43
C LEU A 36 3.65 -7.27 11.16
N ALA A 37 4.79 -6.72 11.51
CA ALA A 37 5.75 -7.32 12.41
C ALA A 37 6.31 -6.30 13.39
N LEU A 38 6.65 -6.74 14.59
CA LEU A 38 7.25 -5.94 15.64
C LEU A 38 8.69 -6.35 15.89
N SER A 39 9.51 -5.37 16.24
CA SER A 39 10.87 -5.57 16.70
C SER A 39 11.21 -4.65 17.86
N GLU A 40 12.00 -5.14 18.80
CA GLU A 40 12.53 -4.33 19.90
C GLU A 40 13.90 -3.70 19.55
N ASP A 41 14.64 -4.34 18.66
CA ASP A 41 16.00 -3.97 18.27
C ASP A 41 16.12 -3.36 16.86
N GLY A 42 15.01 -3.32 16.10
CA GLY A 42 14.96 -2.85 14.71
C GLY A 42 15.63 -3.78 13.70
N LYS A 43 16.01 -4.99 14.10
CA LYS A 43 16.67 -5.98 13.24
C LYS A 43 15.90 -7.30 13.17
N ASN A 44 15.46 -7.80 14.32
CA ASN A 44 14.73 -9.04 14.42
C ASN A 44 13.23 -8.75 14.54
N PHE A 45 12.49 -9.02 13.47
CA PHE A 45 11.06 -8.74 13.40
C PHE A 45 10.25 -10.02 13.63
N THR A 46 9.32 -9.96 14.55
CA THR A 46 8.35 -11.04 14.81
C THR A 46 7.01 -10.69 14.18
N PRO A 47 6.50 -11.52 13.25
CA PRO A 47 5.20 -11.31 12.64
C PRO A 47 4.09 -11.26 13.69
N LEU A 48 3.15 -10.34 13.50
CA LEU A 48 1.95 -10.25 14.31
C LEU A 48 0.83 -11.13 13.75
N ARG A 49 -0.13 -11.48 14.61
CA ARG A 49 -1.34 -12.22 14.22
C ARG A 49 -1.06 -13.50 13.41
N ASN A 50 -0.08 -14.28 13.84
CA ASN A 50 0.34 -15.50 13.13
C ASN A 50 0.67 -15.26 11.65
N ASN A 51 1.22 -14.09 11.34
CA ASN A 51 1.54 -13.68 9.98
C ASN A 51 0.33 -13.67 9.03
N THR A 52 -0.85 -13.31 9.53
CA THR A 52 -2.06 -13.16 8.71
C THR A 52 -2.11 -11.76 8.11
N GLY A 53 -2.52 -11.64 6.85
CA GLY A 53 -2.79 -10.37 6.20
C GLY A 53 -3.94 -9.63 6.88
N ILE A 54 -3.79 -8.35 7.10
CA ILE A 54 -4.73 -7.53 7.89
C ILE A 54 -5.39 -6.41 7.09
N LEU A 55 -4.81 -6.01 5.97
CA LEU A 55 -5.36 -4.98 5.10
C LEU A 55 -5.22 -5.42 3.65
N PHE A 56 -6.32 -5.35 2.90
CA PHE A 56 -6.43 -5.82 1.52
C PHE A 56 -6.89 -4.68 0.61
N ALA A 57 -6.49 -4.74 -0.65
CA ALA A 57 -7.14 -3.93 -1.67
C ALA A 57 -8.50 -4.54 -1.98
N LYS A 58 -9.58 -3.75 -1.84
CA LYS A 58 -10.92 -4.21 -2.21
C LYS A 58 -11.02 -4.38 -3.72
N ALA A 59 -11.68 -5.45 -4.15
CA ALA A 59 -12.14 -5.57 -5.52
C ALA A 59 -13.18 -4.46 -5.78
N SER A 60 -13.04 -3.74 -6.88
CA SER A 60 -14.06 -2.79 -7.32
C SER A 60 -14.82 -3.40 -8.49
N PHE A 61 -16.15 -3.32 -8.44
CA PHE A 61 -17.03 -3.59 -9.57
C PHE A 61 -17.26 -2.26 -10.28
N GLU A 62 -16.25 -1.74 -10.95
CA GLU A 62 -16.39 -0.54 -11.76
C GLU A 62 -16.79 -0.95 -13.17
N GLU A 63 -17.62 -0.14 -13.82
CA GLU A 63 -18.27 -0.44 -15.11
C GLU A 63 -17.28 -0.85 -16.23
N ASP A 64 -16.01 -0.45 -16.12
CA ASP A 64 -14.95 -0.73 -17.10
C ASP A 64 -14.03 -1.89 -16.70
N GLU A 65 -14.25 -2.53 -15.56
CA GLU A 65 -13.43 -3.63 -15.10
C GLU A 65 -14.15 -4.97 -15.24
N PHE A 66 -13.47 -5.95 -15.82
CA PHE A 66 -13.96 -7.33 -15.83
C PHE A 66 -14.24 -7.78 -14.40
N VAL A 67 -15.43 -8.33 -14.20
CA VAL A 67 -15.80 -9.00 -12.94
C VAL A 67 -14.74 -10.04 -12.60
N GLY A 68 -14.16 -9.93 -11.40
CA GLY A 68 -13.19 -10.90 -10.92
C GLY A 68 -11.71 -10.52 -11.09
N VAL A 69 -11.38 -9.29 -11.47
CA VAL A 69 -9.99 -8.85 -11.45
C VAL A 69 -9.52 -8.70 -10.01
N THR A 70 -8.59 -9.54 -9.61
CA THR A 70 -7.98 -9.49 -8.28
C THR A 70 -7.14 -8.21 -8.15
N LYS A 71 -7.38 -7.50 -7.07
CA LYS A 71 -6.60 -6.33 -6.68
C LYS A 71 -5.60 -6.73 -5.60
N THR A 72 -4.37 -6.31 -5.75
CA THR A 72 -3.32 -6.50 -4.75
C THR A 72 -2.94 -5.19 -4.10
N LEU A 73 -2.68 -5.24 -2.79
CA LEU A 73 -2.07 -4.16 -2.04
C LEU A 73 -0.57 -4.40 -1.98
N VAL A 74 0.22 -3.48 -2.50
CA VAL A 74 1.68 -3.58 -2.51
C VAL A 74 2.34 -2.33 -1.90
N ASP A 75 3.61 -2.47 -1.54
CA ASP A 75 4.46 -1.41 -1.01
C ASP A 75 3.84 -0.67 0.20
N PRO A 76 3.34 -1.37 1.24
CA PRO A 76 2.73 -0.71 2.38
C PRO A 76 3.77 0.06 3.21
N TRP A 77 3.37 1.23 3.68
CA TRP A 77 4.14 2.06 4.61
C TRP A 77 3.24 2.61 5.70
N ILE A 78 3.72 2.66 6.95
CA ILE A 78 2.99 3.24 8.07
C ILE A 78 3.72 4.47 8.58
N CYS A 79 2.97 5.55 8.77
CA CYS A 79 3.40 6.78 9.40
C CYS A 79 2.41 7.12 10.53
N CYS A 80 2.91 7.55 11.68
CA CYS A 80 2.07 8.10 12.74
C CYS A 80 2.06 9.62 12.62
N GLY A 81 0.88 10.21 12.56
CA GLY A 81 0.68 11.65 12.60
C GLY A 81 0.86 12.22 14.02
N GLU A 82 0.91 13.54 14.12
CA GLU A 82 0.97 14.23 15.41
C GLU A 82 -0.33 14.07 16.24
N ASP A 83 -1.44 13.88 15.52
CA ASP A 83 -2.76 13.57 16.07
C ASP A 83 -2.89 12.16 16.66
N GLY A 84 -1.82 11.35 16.57
CA GLY A 84 -1.81 9.95 16.97
C GLY A 84 -2.47 8.99 16.00
N ILE A 85 -2.97 9.49 14.87
CA ILE A 85 -3.55 8.67 13.81
C ILE A 85 -2.45 7.98 13.01
N PHE A 86 -2.62 6.69 12.76
CA PHE A 86 -1.78 5.96 11.83
C PHE A 86 -2.29 6.15 10.41
N TYR A 87 -1.41 6.56 9.53
CA TYR A 87 -1.63 6.63 8.09
C TYR A 87 -0.93 5.45 7.43
N VAL A 88 -1.67 4.67 6.68
CA VAL A 88 -1.13 3.57 5.88
C VAL A 88 -1.16 3.98 4.42
N LEU A 89 0.02 4.07 3.84
CA LEU A 89 0.20 4.32 2.40
C LEU A 89 0.43 2.99 1.71
N ALA A 90 -0.15 2.81 0.54
CA ALA A 90 0.07 1.62 -0.27
C ALA A 90 -0.21 1.92 -1.74
N VAL A 91 0.11 0.98 -2.61
CA VAL A 91 -0.25 1.03 -4.03
C VAL A 91 -1.19 -0.13 -4.34
N ARG A 92 -2.19 0.13 -5.16
CA ARG A 92 -3.06 -0.92 -5.72
C ARG A 92 -2.51 -1.38 -7.07
N ARG A 93 -2.46 -2.69 -7.26
CA ARG A 93 -2.13 -3.31 -8.54
C ARG A 93 -3.27 -4.20 -9.00
N ASN A 94 -3.49 -4.25 -10.28
CA ASN A 94 -4.35 -5.25 -10.91
C ASN A 94 -3.51 -6.44 -11.36
N GLN A 95 -4.13 -7.58 -11.42
CA GLN A 95 -3.48 -8.83 -11.76
C GLN A 95 -2.95 -8.87 -13.19
N ASN A 96 -3.79 -8.59 -14.18
CA ASN A 96 -3.52 -8.86 -15.59
C ASN A 96 -3.57 -7.62 -16.48
N ALA A 97 -3.81 -6.46 -15.93
CA ALA A 97 -3.92 -5.22 -16.69
C ALA A 97 -3.50 -4.03 -15.84
N PRO A 98 -3.04 -2.94 -16.45
CA PRO A 98 -2.87 -1.70 -15.73
C PRO A 98 -4.19 -1.29 -15.08
N ASP A 99 -4.13 -0.82 -13.85
CA ASP A 99 -5.26 -0.15 -13.20
C ASP A 99 -5.44 1.23 -13.83
N SER A 100 -6.08 1.29 -15.00
CA SER A 100 -6.16 2.51 -15.81
C SER A 100 -6.79 3.69 -15.07
N LYS A 101 -7.67 3.41 -14.10
CA LYS A 101 -8.33 4.44 -13.31
C LYS A 101 -7.48 4.98 -12.17
N HIS A 102 -6.59 4.14 -11.61
CA HIS A 102 -5.77 4.50 -10.45
C HIS A 102 -4.26 4.47 -10.75
N VAL A 103 -3.88 4.52 -12.01
CA VAL A 103 -2.48 4.72 -12.41
C VAL A 103 -1.92 5.94 -11.69
N GLY A 104 -0.75 5.80 -11.10
CA GLY A 104 -0.08 6.88 -10.38
C GLY A 104 -0.76 7.34 -9.10
N CYS A 105 -1.73 6.57 -8.59
CA CYS A 105 -2.39 6.85 -7.33
C CYS A 105 -1.77 6.08 -6.17
N MET A 106 -1.63 6.77 -5.06
CA MET A 106 -1.35 6.21 -3.75
C MET A 106 -2.67 6.00 -3.00
N MET A 107 -2.87 4.84 -2.38
CA MET A 107 -3.94 4.64 -1.41
C MET A 107 -3.51 5.17 -0.06
N VAL A 108 -4.40 5.88 0.61
CA VAL A 108 -4.22 6.37 1.98
C VAL A 108 -5.34 5.84 2.85
N PHE A 109 -5.01 5.01 3.81
CA PHE A 109 -5.91 4.55 4.87
C PHE A 109 -5.57 5.27 6.17
N THR A 110 -6.53 5.39 7.07
CA THR A 110 -6.32 5.86 8.44
C THR A 110 -6.76 4.81 9.44
N SER A 111 -6.08 4.76 10.58
CA SER A 111 -6.42 3.87 11.69
C SER A 111 -5.97 4.50 13.00
N GLU A 112 -6.76 4.34 14.06
CA GLU A 112 -6.39 4.74 15.43
C GLU A 112 -5.69 3.61 16.18
N ASP A 113 -5.89 2.37 15.77
CA ASP A 113 -5.51 1.17 16.54
C ASP A 113 -4.76 0.09 15.74
N LEU A 114 -4.55 0.30 14.42
CA LEU A 114 -3.99 -0.68 13.48
C LEU A 114 -4.80 -1.99 13.40
N VAL A 115 -6.06 -1.93 13.77
CA VAL A 115 -7.04 -3.02 13.69
C VAL A 115 -8.20 -2.64 12.76
N HIS A 116 -8.71 -1.42 12.94
CA HIS A 116 -9.81 -0.87 12.16
C HIS A 116 -9.26 0.18 11.21
N TYR A 117 -9.49 0.00 9.92
CA TYR A 117 -9.00 0.88 8.86
C TYR A 117 -10.15 1.57 8.16
N SER A 118 -9.95 2.84 7.81
CA SER A 118 -10.87 3.57 6.94
C SER A 118 -10.95 2.97 5.54
N GLU A 119 -11.96 3.36 4.76
CA GLU A 119 -11.88 3.19 3.31
C GLU A 119 -10.68 3.98 2.75
N PRO A 120 -10.04 3.46 1.70
CA PRO A 120 -8.89 4.15 1.10
C PRO A 120 -9.33 5.42 0.37
N VAL A 121 -8.50 6.45 0.50
CA VAL A 121 -8.54 7.60 -0.40
C VAL A 121 -7.45 7.43 -1.45
N PHE A 122 -7.79 7.55 -2.72
CA PHE A 122 -6.83 7.50 -3.82
C PHE A 122 -6.30 8.89 -4.11
N VAL A 123 -5.00 9.08 -3.92
CA VAL A 123 -4.31 10.35 -4.14
C VAL A 123 -3.45 10.25 -5.38
N LYS A 124 -3.79 11.00 -6.42
CA LYS A 124 -3.04 11.04 -7.69
C LYS A 124 -1.72 11.78 -7.49
N LEU A 125 -0.61 11.09 -7.68
CA LEU A 125 0.74 11.63 -7.54
C LEU A 125 1.46 11.77 -8.89
N SER A 126 1.15 10.91 -9.86
CA SER A 126 1.84 10.85 -11.15
C SER A 126 0.89 10.41 -12.27
N GLU A 127 1.27 10.69 -13.51
CA GLU A 127 0.65 10.06 -14.68
C GLU A 127 1.23 8.67 -14.96
N GLU A 128 2.38 8.35 -14.38
CA GLU A 128 3.02 7.03 -14.44
C GLU A 128 2.63 6.19 -13.23
N GLU A 129 2.82 4.87 -13.32
CA GLU A 129 2.74 3.99 -12.16
C GLU A 129 3.74 4.41 -11.09
N ILE A 130 3.27 4.44 -9.85
CA ILE A 130 4.12 4.71 -8.68
C ILE A 130 4.47 3.43 -7.94
N SER A 131 5.55 3.47 -7.19
CA SER A 131 5.98 2.42 -6.28
C SER A 131 6.60 3.02 -5.02
N ARG A 132 6.66 2.21 -3.97
CA ARG A 132 7.33 2.52 -2.70
C ARG A 132 6.94 3.88 -2.10
N PRO A 133 5.64 4.21 -2.01
CA PRO A 133 5.24 5.44 -1.33
C PRO A 133 5.68 5.38 0.13
N ARG A 134 6.28 6.45 0.61
CA ARG A 134 6.73 6.59 1.98
C ARG A 134 6.34 7.95 2.51
N CYS A 135 6.10 8.05 3.80
CA CYS A 135 5.96 9.35 4.44
C CYS A 135 6.59 9.37 5.83
N ARG A 136 6.90 10.56 6.27
CA ARG A 136 7.27 10.87 7.64
C ARG A 136 6.65 12.21 8.04
N TYR A 137 6.28 12.34 9.29
CA TYR A 137 5.88 13.62 9.85
C TYR A 137 7.13 14.39 10.28
N ASP A 138 7.23 15.61 9.82
CA ASP A 138 8.30 16.56 10.16
C ASP A 138 7.75 17.56 11.17
N LYS A 139 8.18 17.43 12.44
CA LYS A 139 7.68 18.25 13.54
C LYS A 139 8.11 19.71 13.43
N GLU A 140 9.25 19.98 12.80
CA GLU A 140 9.75 21.34 12.65
C GLU A 140 8.94 22.14 11.62
N CYS A 141 8.50 21.45 10.58
CA CYS A 141 7.71 22.04 9.51
C CYS A 141 6.20 21.80 9.69
N GLU A 142 5.77 21.08 10.73
CA GLU A 142 4.38 20.70 11.00
C GLU A 142 3.69 20.08 9.76
N SER A 143 4.42 19.26 9.00
CA SER A 143 3.96 18.73 7.72
C SER A 143 4.48 17.33 7.47
N TYR A 144 3.81 16.62 6.56
CA TYR A 144 4.28 15.34 6.07
C TYR A 144 5.23 15.57 4.88
N TYR A 145 6.34 14.86 4.90
CA TYR A 145 7.21 14.65 3.75
C TYR A 145 6.84 13.32 3.13
N VAL A 146 6.43 13.34 1.87
CA VAL A 146 6.01 12.16 1.12
C VAL A 146 6.95 11.95 -0.04
N GLU A 147 7.39 10.71 -0.26
CA GLU A 147 8.24 10.35 -1.39
C GLU A 147 7.69 9.10 -2.09
N TRP A 148 7.94 8.98 -3.37
CA TRP A 148 7.56 7.84 -4.21
C TRP A 148 8.52 7.70 -5.39
N GLU A 149 8.47 6.55 -6.06
CA GLU A 149 9.24 6.25 -7.26
C GLU A 149 8.31 6.01 -8.45
N THR A 150 8.75 6.41 -9.64
CA THR A 150 8.16 6.06 -10.93
C THR A 150 9.25 5.51 -11.84
N ALA A 151 8.90 5.12 -13.08
CA ALA A 151 9.89 4.76 -14.09
C ALA A 151 10.83 5.93 -14.44
N SER A 152 10.34 7.18 -14.33
CA SER A 152 11.10 8.40 -14.63
C SER A 152 12.02 8.86 -13.49
N GLY A 153 11.86 8.31 -12.27
CA GLY A 153 12.72 8.68 -11.14
C GLY A 153 12.01 8.71 -9.79
N ARG A 154 12.67 9.40 -8.83
CA ARG A 154 12.15 9.58 -7.48
C ARG A 154 11.58 10.99 -7.33
N PHE A 155 10.45 11.08 -6.67
CA PHE A 155 9.71 12.33 -6.45
C PHE A 155 9.35 12.48 -4.98
N CYS A 156 9.11 13.73 -4.58
CA CYS A 156 8.67 14.04 -3.23
C CYS A 156 7.68 15.21 -3.22
N ALA A 157 6.96 15.34 -2.11
CA ALA A 157 6.08 16.45 -1.83
C ALA A 157 6.02 16.73 -0.32
N ARG A 158 5.73 17.97 0.04
CA ARG A 158 5.31 18.34 1.40
C ARG A 158 3.82 18.62 1.41
N THR A 159 3.15 18.17 2.46
CA THR A 159 1.71 18.40 2.62
C THR A 159 1.31 18.36 4.08
N ASN A 160 0.28 19.12 4.44
CA ASN A 160 -0.39 19.03 5.74
C ASN A 160 -1.53 18.00 5.73
N ASN A 161 -1.86 17.44 4.56
CA ASN A 161 -2.93 16.48 4.41
C ASN A 161 -2.54 15.37 3.43
N LEU A 162 -2.28 14.18 3.95
CA LEU A 162 -1.91 13.02 3.14
C LEU A 162 -3.01 12.55 2.18
N LYS A 163 -4.26 12.94 2.43
CA LYS A 163 -5.40 12.62 1.55
C LYS A 163 -5.56 13.63 0.39
N LYS A 164 -4.76 14.72 0.38
CA LYS A 164 -4.78 15.74 -0.66
C LYS A 164 -3.38 16.33 -0.82
N ILE A 165 -2.63 15.79 -1.75
CA ILE A 165 -1.27 16.26 -2.04
C ILE A 165 -1.31 17.13 -3.28
N GLU A 166 -0.95 18.40 -3.12
CA GLU A 166 -0.78 19.34 -4.25
C GLU A 166 0.65 19.19 -4.78
N LYS A 167 0.83 19.16 -6.10
CA LYS A 167 2.12 18.89 -6.77
C LYS A 167 3.19 19.91 -6.38
N ASN A 168 4.47 19.73 -6.36
CA ASN A 168 5.49 18.69 -6.20
C ASN A 168 6.80 19.27 -6.65
N GLU A 169 7.83 18.89 -6.00
CA GLU A 169 9.21 19.15 -6.43
C GLU A 169 9.86 17.79 -6.73
N SER A 170 10.78 17.74 -7.72
CA SER A 170 11.67 16.60 -7.87
C SER A 170 12.68 16.61 -6.73
N CYS A 171 12.86 15.46 -6.11
CA CYS A 171 13.86 15.31 -5.05
C CYS A 171 15.28 15.23 -5.58
#